data_68770b9fd8f52f75d1f9444ceed42993
#
_entry.id   68770b9fd8f52f75d1f9444ceed42993
#
_cell.length_a   1.000
_cell.length_b   1.000
_cell.length_c   1.000
_cell.angle_alpha   90.00
_cell.angle_beta   90.00
_cell.angle_gamma   90.00
#
_symmetry.space_group_name_H-M   'P 1'
#
loop_
_entity.id
_entity.type
_entity.pdbx_description
1 polymer ?
#
loop_
_entity_poly.entity_id
_entity_poly.type
_entity_poly.pdbx_seq_one_letter_code
_entity_poly.pdbx_strand_id
1 'polypeptide(L)'
;MSRNAIIYARFSSAEQSKGYSLERQRKYAIQFATDNGWSVEKTITDEGRSAFRGANRLEGSALHDFELETRNGLHRGKVLIIENVDRLSRQGAKAAAQLIWALNEQGVDVATWQDGYVYQAGNNGDLMELFSVIIKAQMAFEESDKKSKRTKATWKKRFEQIADGTHKGPI
;
A
#
# COMPACT_ATOMS: atom_id res chain seq x y z
N MET A 1 -19.94 -19.03 -1.35
CA MET A 1 -20.02 -17.77 -2.11
C MET A 1 -18.63 -17.18 -2.15
N SER A 2 -18.17 -16.74 -3.32
CA SER A 2 -16.89 -16.05 -3.45
C SER A 2 -16.95 -14.71 -2.70
N ARG A 3 -15.88 -14.37 -2.00
CA ARG A 3 -15.79 -13.11 -1.25
C ARG A 3 -15.36 -11.98 -2.19
N ASN A 4 -15.97 -10.81 -2.07
CA ASN A 4 -15.62 -9.68 -2.92
C ASN A 4 -14.36 -8.96 -2.42
N ALA A 5 -13.50 -8.59 -3.35
CA ALA A 5 -12.25 -7.88 -3.08
C ALA A 5 -12.18 -6.55 -3.84
N ILE A 6 -11.56 -5.55 -3.21
CA ILE A 6 -11.27 -4.25 -3.80
C ILE A 6 -9.76 -4.10 -3.78
N ILE A 7 -9.16 -3.79 -4.93
CA ILE A 7 -7.72 -3.56 -5.04
C ILE A 7 -7.45 -2.07 -4.84
N TYR A 8 -6.54 -1.73 -3.94
CA TYR A 8 -5.99 -0.39 -3.82
C TYR A 8 -4.56 -0.35 -4.33
N ALA A 9 -4.30 0.52 -5.29
CA ALA A 9 -2.99 0.76 -5.85
C ALA A 9 -2.59 2.23 -5.75
N ARG A 10 -1.32 2.47 -5.42
CA ARG A 10 -0.76 3.81 -5.34
C ARG A 10 0.49 3.89 -6.20
N PHE A 11 0.61 4.94 -7.00
CA PHE A 11 1.77 5.19 -7.85
C PHE A 11 2.25 6.63 -7.73
N SER A 12 3.53 6.87 -7.98
CA SER A 12 4.09 8.22 -8.08
C SER A 12 4.10 8.68 -9.54
N SER A 13 4.08 10.00 -9.78
CA SER A 13 4.19 10.58 -11.13
C SER A 13 5.46 10.14 -11.87
N ALA A 14 6.55 9.85 -11.15
CA ALA A 14 7.78 9.30 -11.72
C ALA A 14 7.64 7.83 -12.14
N GLU A 15 6.71 7.07 -11.54
CA GLU A 15 6.42 5.68 -11.92
C GLU A 15 5.41 5.61 -13.08
N GLN A 16 4.56 6.63 -13.24
CA GLN A 16 3.66 6.75 -14.41
C GLN A 16 4.42 6.87 -15.73
N SER A 17 5.52 7.61 -15.77
CA SER A 17 6.34 7.76 -16.98
C SER A 17 6.95 6.44 -17.48
N LYS A 18 6.93 5.38 -16.65
CA LYS A 18 7.43 4.05 -16.99
C LYS A 18 6.34 3.02 -17.32
N GLY A 19 5.05 3.38 -17.25
CA GLY A 19 3.90 2.57 -17.72
C GLY A 19 3.66 1.22 -17.01
N TYR A 20 4.67 0.66 -16.37
CA TYR A 20 4.67 -0.72 -15.88
C TYR A 20 4.23 -0.92 -14.42
N SER A 21 4.21 0.14 -13.60
CA SER A 21 4.04 -0.03 -12.15
C SER A 21 2.60 -0.36 -11.75
N LEU A 22 1.62 0.35 -12.30
CA LEU A 22 0.21 0.15 -11.94
C LEU A 22 -0.35 -1.17 -12.51
N GLU A 23 -0.04 -1.47 -13.77
CA GLU A 23 -0.44 -2.74 -14.40
C GLU A 23 0.15 -3.94 -13.65
N ARG A 24 1.42 -3.84 -13.26
CA ARG A 24 2.07 -4.87 -12.47
C ARG A 24 1.39 -5.08 -11.12
N GLN A 25 1.15 -4.00 -10.37
CA GLN A 25 0.46 -4.08 -9.07
C GLN A 25 -0.92 -4.71 -9.24
N ARG A 26 -1.68 -4.28 -10.24
CA ARG A 26 -3.00 -4.83 -10.54
C ARG A 26 -2.94 -6.32 -10.89
N LYS A 27 -2.00 -6.74 -11.74
CA LYS A 27 -1.82 -8.14 -12.14
C LYS A 27 -1.54 -9.03 -10.93
N TYR A 28 -0.60 -8.67 -10.07
CA TYR A 28 -0.28 -9.44 -8.86
C TYR A 28 -1.44 -9.47 -7.87
N ALA A 29 -2.12 -8.35 -7.67
CA ALA A 29 -3.27 -8.29 -6.77
C ALA A 29 -4.46 -9.14 -7.28
N ILE A 30 -4.71 -9.17 -8.60
CA ILE A 30 -5.73 -10.04 -9.21
C ILE A 30 -5.35 -11.52 -9.06
N GLN A 31 -4.09 -11.87 -9.31
CA GLN A 31 -3.62 -13.24 -9.10
C GLN A 31 -3.79 -13.67 -7.65
N PHE A 32 -3.37 -12.84 -6.70
CA PHE A 32 -3.54 -13.07 -5.28
C PHE A 32 -5.02 -13.26 -4.88
N ALA A 33 -5.93 -12.42 -5.42
CA ALA A 33 -7.35 -12.59 -5.20
C ALA A 33 -7.86 -13.93 -5.72
N THR A 34 -7.44 -14.33 -6.93
CA THR A 34 -7.82 -15.59 -7.56
C THR A 34 -7.34 -16.79 -6.74
N ASP A 35 -6.09 -16.76 -6.29
CA ASP A 35 -5.48 -17.83 -5.49
C ASP A 35 -6.21 -18.01 -4.13
N ASN A 36 -6.80 -16.93 -3.61
CA ASN A 36 -7.62 -16.97 -2.37
C ASN A 36 -9.12 -17.19 -2.64
N GLY A 37 -9.54 -17.41 -3.87
CA GLY A 37 -10.95 -17.63 -4.24
C GLY A 37 -11.82 -16.38 -4.10
N TRP A 38 -11.24 -15.17 -4.20
CA TRP A 38 -11.96 -13.91 -4.11
C TRP A 38 -12.27 -13.33 -5.51
N SER A 39 -13.40 -12.64 -5.62
CA SER A 39 -13.81 -11.93 -6.85
C SER A 39 -13.44 -10.46 -6.75
N VAL A 40 -12.62 -9.96 -7.68
CA VAL A 40 -12.27 -8.54 -7.75
C VAL A 40 -13.44 -7.73 -8.27
N GLU A 41 -13.99 -6.84 -7.44
CA GLU A 41 -15.12 -5.96 -7.78
C GLU A 41 -14.64 -4.69 -8.50
N LYS A 42 -13.66 -4.01 -7.94
CA LYS A 42 -13.08 -2.78 -8.49
C LYS A 42 -11.61 -2.58 -8.07
N THR A 43 -10.92 -1.75 -8.82
CA THR A 43 -9.60 -1.21 -8.44
C THR A 43 -9.75 0.28 -8.19
N ILE A 44 -9.29 0.75 -7.04
CA ILE A 44 -9.20 2.17 -6.68
C ILE A 44 -7.74 2.61 -6.67
N THR A 45 -7.47 3.81 -7.12
CA THR A 45 -6.09 4.29 -7.32
C THR A 45 -5.92 5.70 -6.84
N ASP A 46 -4.80 5.95 -6.15
CA ASP A 46 -4.34 7.29 -5.80
C ASP A 46 -3.08 7.65 -6.58
N GLU A 47 -3.12 8.78 -7.28
CA GLU A 47 -1.91 9.40 -7.80
C GLU A 47 -1.11 9.97 -6.64
N GLY A 48 0.11 9.48 -6.48
CA GLY A 48 1.03 9.98 -5.48
C GLY A 48 1.54 11.38 -5.82
N ARG A 49 0.66 12.38 -5.79
CA ARG A 49 1.10 13.79 -5.74
C ARG A 49 1.91 13.97 -4.48
N SER A 50 3.17 14.31 -4.67
CA SER A 50 4.22 14.60 -3.69
C SER A 50 4.06 13.94 -2.31
N ALA A 51 4.94 13.01 -2.10
CA ALA A 51 5.10 12.05 -1.01
C ALA A 51 5.10 12.59 0.44
N PHE A 52 4.90 13.87 0.68
CA PHE A 52 5.44 14.47 1.91
C PHE A 52 4.45 14.73 3.05
N ARG A 53 3.13 14.55 2.89
CA ARG A 53 2.18 14.90 3.96
C ARG A 53 0.93 14.01 4.08
N GLY A 54 1.02 12.70 3.86
CA GLY A 54 -0.16 11.83 4.05
C GLY A 54 -1.29 12.06 3.04
N ALA A 55 -0.95 12.53 1.83
CA ALA A 55 -1.90 12.96 0.80
C ALA A 55 -2.90 11.87 0.34
N ASN A 56 -2.60 10.60 0.58
CA ASN A 56 -3.49 9.48 0.27
C ASN A 56 -4.66 9.30 1.27
N ARG A 57 -4.70 10.10 2.33
CA ARG A 57 -5.81 10.16 3.30
C ARG A 57 -6.41 11.57 3.39
N LEU A 58 -6.07 12.44 2.44
CA LEU A 58 -6.73 13.74 2.33
C LEU A 58 -8.08 13.59 1.63
N GLU A 59 -8.98 14.46 1.97
CA GLU A 59 -10.28 14.60 1.32
C GLU A 59 -10.14 14.58 -0.20
N GLY A 60 -10.92 13.73 -0.88
CA GLY A 60 -10.85 13.53 -2.34
C GLY A 60 -9.79 12.53 -2.82
N SER A 61 -9.12 11.78 -1.93
CA SER A 61 -8.34 10.61 -2.32
C SER A 61 -9.20 9.34 -2.34
N ALA A 62 -8.87 8.39 -3.23
CA ALA A 62 -9.64 7.16 -3.36
C ALA A 62 -9.61 6.31 -2.08
N LEU A 63 -8.51 6.33 -1.33
CA LEU A 63 -8.42 5.65 -0.04
C LEU A 63 -9.28 6.33 1.03
N HIS A 64 -9.34 7.66 1.04
CA HIS A 64 -10.19 8.40 1.96
C HIS A 64 -11.68 8.13 1.68
N ASP A 65 -12.08 8.17 0.41
CA ASP A 65 -13.45 7.89 0.02
C ASP A 65 -13.85 6.46 0.38
N PHE A 66 -12.95 5.49 0.15
CA PHE A 66 -13.14 4.11 0.60
C PHE A 66 -13.29 3.99 2.13
N GLU A 67 -12.51 4.74 2.90
CA GLU A 67 -12.63 4.77 4.38
C GLU A 67 -13.99 5.32 4.81
N LEU A 68 -14.49 6.39 4.18
CA LEU A 68 -15.82 6.95 4.44
C LEU A 68 -16.94 5.98 4.05
N GLU A 69 -16.86 5.37 2.87
CA GLU A 69 -17.81 4.35 2.41
C GLU A 69 -17.84 3.16 3.38
N THR A 70 -16.67 2.75 3.89
CA THR A 70 -16.55 1.66 4.86
C THR A 70 -17.23 2.01 6.19
N ARG A 71 -17.05 3.22 6.70
CA ARG A 71 -17.73 3.71 7.92
C ARG A 71 -19.26 3.72 7.76
N ASN A 72 -19.74 3.93 6.55
CA ASN A 72 -21.16 3.85 6.20
C ASN A 72 -21.65 2.40 5.94
N GLY A 73 -20.80 1.39 6.17
CA GLY A 73 -21.16 -0.03 6.06
C GLY A 73 -21.13 -0.62 4.65
N LEU A 74 -20.72 0.14 3.62
CA LEU A 74 -20.79 -0.28 2.22
C LEU A 74 -19.85 -1.45 1.87
N HIS A 75 -18.74 -1.63 2.60
CA HIS A 75 -17.69 -2.62 2.28
C HIS A 75 -17.61 -3.77 3.27
N ARG A 76 -18.58 -3.88 4.18
CA ARG A 76 -18.61 -4.98 5.18
C ARG A 76 -18.56 -6.35 4.51
N GLY A 77 -17.67 -7.22 5.02
CA GLY A 77 -17.46 -8.57 4.49
C GLY A 77 -16.54 -8.64 3.27
N LYS A 78 -16.07 -7.51 2.75
CA LYS A 78 -15.12 -7.46 1.63
C LYS A 78 -13.67 -7.50 2.10
N VAL A 79 -12.75 -7.64 1.14
CA VAL A 79 -11.29 -7.62 1.36
C VAL A 79 -10.70 -6.43 0.61
N LEU A 80 -9.94 -5.58 1.29
CA LEU A 80 -9.08 -4.57 0.67
C LEU A 80 -7.70 -5.18 0.40
N ILE A 81 -7.34 -5.33 -0.87
CA ILE A 81 -6.04 -5.88 -1.29
C ILE A 81 -5.10 -4.73 -1.62
N ILE A 82 -3.93 -4.74 -0.99
CA ILE A 82 -2.86 -3.75 -1.17
C ILE A 82 -1.53 -4.44 -1.47
N GLU A 83 -0.55 -3.71 -2.00
CA GLU A 83 0.79 -4.25 -2.22
C GLU A 83 1.49 -4.59 -0.89
N ASN A 84 1.55 -3.59 0.00
CA ASN A 84 2.16 -3.71 1.32
C ASN A 84 1.53 -2.66 2.25
N VAL A 85 1.70 -2.79 3.54
CA VAL A 85 1.14 -1.90 4.57
C VAL A 85 1.59 -0.44 4.41
N ASP A 86 2.80 -0.19 3.89
CA ASP A 86 3.31 1.15 3.60
C ASP A 86 2.48 1.91 2.55
N ARG A 87 1.63 1.21 1.79
CA ARG A 87 0.69 1.83 0.83
C ARG A 87 -0.45 2.56 1.51
N LEU A 88 -0.86 2.15 2.71
CA LEU A 88 -1.98 2.74 3.44
C LEU A 88 -1.65 4.08 4.08
N SER A 89 -0.41 4.30 4.49
CA SER A 89 -0.03 5.57 5.12
C SER A 89 1.44 5.91 4.87
N ARG A 90 1.73 7.18 4.69
CA ARG A 90 3.10 7.72 4.68
C ARG A 90 3.51 8.32 6.03
N GLN A 91 2.56 8.38 6.96
CA GLN A 91 2.79 8.89 8.32
C GLN A 91 3.43 7.85 9.25
N GLY A 92 3.79 6.68 8.70
CA GLY A 92 4.47 5.62 9.41
C GLY A 92 3.57 4.45 9.81
N ALA A 93 4.19 3.46 10.44
CA ALA A 93 3.58 2.20 10.80
C ALA A 93 2.36 2.33 11.70
N LYS A 94 2.41 3.25 12.68
CA LYS A 94 1.30 3.49 13.60
C LYS A 94 0.03 3.92 12.85
N ALA A 95 0.14 4.87 11.93
CA ALA A 95 -1.02 5.35 11.18
C ALA A 95 -1.60 4.29 10.23
N ALA A 96 -0.74 3.45 9.63
CA ALA A 96 -1.19 2.33 8.82
C ALA A 96 -1.89 1.25 9.65
N ALA A 97 -1.35 0.90 10.82
CA ALA A 97 -1.97 -0.05 11.74
C ALA A 97 -3.32 0.45 12.27
N GLN A 98 -3.43 1.73 12.59
CA GLN A 98 -4.69 2.35 13.00
C GLN A 98 -5.76 2.26 11.89
N LEU A 99 -5.37 2.45 10.62
CA LEU A 99 -6.30 2.31 9.51
C LEU A 99 -6.74 0.86 9.32
N ILE A 100 -5.81 -0.12 9.37
CA ILE A 100 -6.15 -1.54 9.30
C ILE A 100 -7.16 -1.88 10.41
N TRP A 101 -6.86 -1.46 11.64
CA TRP A 101 -7.74 -1.66 12.78
C TRP A 101 -9.15 -1.09 12.54
N ALA A 102 -9.23 0.18 12.11
CA ALA A 102 -10.51 0.84 11.85
C ALA A 102 -11.33 0.13 10.74
N LEU A 103 -10.66 -0.37 9.67
CA LEU A 103 -11.30 -1.15 8.63
C LEU A 103 -11.81 -2.51 9.15
N ASN A 104 -11.00 -3.20 9.96
CA ASN A 104 -11.38 -4.47 10.57
C ASN A 104 -12.59 -4.31 11.52
N GLU A 105 -12.66 -3.24 12.30
CA GLU A 105 -13.83 -2.94 13.15
C GLU A 105 -15.13 -2.79 12.33
N GLN A 106 -15.02 -2.30 11.10
CA GLN A 106 -16.15 -2.18 10.17
C GLN A 106 -16.42 -3.48 9.37
N GLY A 107 -15.69 -4.56 9.67
CA GLY A 107 -15.88 -5.85 9.03
C GLY A 107 -15.22 -5.98 7.65
N VAL A 108 -14.20 -5.17 7.35
CA VAL A 108 -13.39 -5.25 6.13
C VAL A 108 -12.04 -5.87 6.47
N ASP A 109 -11.67 -6.95 5.77
CA ASP A 109 -10.32 -7.50 5.87
C ASP A 109 -9.35 -6.65 5.05
N VAL A 110 -8.09 -6.61 5.48
CA VAL A 110 -7.00 -6.03 4.70
C VAL A 110 -6.01 -7.13 4.34
N ALA A 111 -5.64 -7.23 3.07
CA ALA A 111 -4.70 -8.25 2.60
C ALA A 111 -3.52 -7.63 1.85
N THR A 112 -2.31 -8.11 2.12
CA THR A 112 -1.08 -7.69 1.45
C THR A 112 -0.62 -8.79 0.51
N TRP A 113 -0.60 -8.49 -0.82
CA TRP A 113 -0.23 -9.50 -1.82
C TRP A 113 1.29 -9.76 -1.88
N GLN A 114 2.12 -8.84 -1.39
CA GLN A 114 3.57 -8.99 -1.43
C GLN A 114 4.08 -10.04 -0.43
N ASP A 115 3.50 -10.12 0.75
CA ASP A 115 3.87 -11.08 1.80
C ASP A 115 2.79 -12.15 2.07
N GLY A 116 1.65 -12.04 1.38
CA GLY A 116 0.55 -13.00 1.46
C GLY A 116 -0.23 -12.96 2.77
N TYR A 117 -0.13 -11.86 3.54
CA TYR A 117 -0.79 -11.78 4.84
C TYR A 117 -2.20 -11.19 4.77
N VAL A 118 -3.12 -11.71 5.60
CA VAL A 118 -4.51 -11.24 5.71
C VAL A 118 -4.80 -10.81 7.14
N TYR A 119 -5.07 -9.54 7.32
CA TYR A 119 -5.53 -8.94 8.57
C TYR A 119 -7.06 -9.08 8.62
N GLN A 120 -7.55 -10.03 9.44
CA GLN A 120 -8.96 -10.40 9.45
C GLN A 120 -9.81 -9.50 10.34
N ALA A 121 -10.96 -9.11 9.84
CA ALA A 121 -11.99 -8.45 10.64
C ALA A 121 -12.56 -9.44 11.68
N GLY A 122 -12.86 -8.93 12.86
CA GLY A 122 -13.39 -9.76 13.96
C GLY A 122 -12.35 -10.28 14.95
N ASN A 123 -11.06 -10.26 14.61
CA ASN A 123 -9.97 -10.67 15.52
C ASN A 123 -9.42 -9.53 16.38
N ASN A 124 -10.08 -8.38 16.37
CA ASN A 124 -9.62 -7.14 17.03
C ASN A 124 -9.52 -7.25 18.58
N GLY A 125 -9.94 -8.36 19.19
CA GLY A 125 -9.78 -8.61 20.62
C GLY A 125 -8.45 -9.28 20.99
N ASP A 126 -7.69 -9.75 20.02
CA ASP A 126 -6.41 -10.42 20.27
C ASP A 126 -5.26 -9.40 20.26
N LEU A 127 -4.72 -9.13 21.46
CA LEU A 127 -3.56 -8.25 21.63
C LEU A 127 -2.33 -8.75 20.84
N MET A 128 -2.17 -10.07 20.68
CA MET A 128 -1.06 -10.63 19.92
C MET A 128 -1.18 -10.34 18.43
N GLU A 129 -2.39 -10.33 17.88
CA GLU A 129 -2.64 -9.95 16.50
C GLU A 129 -2.37 -8.45 16.29
N LEU A 130 -2.81 -7.60 17.22
CA LEU A 130 -2.51 -6.16 17.18
C LEU A 130 -0.99 -5.91 17.19
N PHE A 131 -0.24 -6.59 18.07
CA PHE A 131 1.22 -6.50 18.10
C PHE A 131 1.84 -6.97 16.77
N SER A 132 1.33 -8.07 16.19
CA SER A 132 1.78 -8.57 14.89
C SER A 132 1.58 -7.53 13.77
N VAL A 133 0.42 -6.87 13.74
CA VAL A 133 0.12 -5.78 12.78
C VAL A 133 1.12 -4.63 12.93
N ILE A 134 1.36 -4.18 14.16
CA ILE A 134 2.29 -3.07 14.43
C ILE A 134 3.73 -3.44 14.02
N ILE A 135 4.20 -4.64 14.38
CA ILE A 135 5.54 -5.11 14.03
C ILE A 135 5.71 -5.24 12.52
N LYS A 136 4.76 -5.87 11.83
CA LYS A 136 4.80 -6.00 10.36
C LYS A 136 4.76 -4.66 9.66
N ALA A 137 3.91 -3.75 10.11
CA ALA A 137 3.86 -2.39 9.60
C ALA A 137 5.21 -1.68 9.79
N GLN A 138 5.83 -1.79 10.96
CA GLN A 138 7.14 -1.21 11.24
C GLN A 138 8.22 -1.77 10.32
N MET A 139 8.29 -3.07 10.13
CA MET A 139 9.25 -3.73 9.22
C MET A 139 9.07 -3.27 7.78
N ALA A 140 7.84 -3.16 7.28
CA ALA A 140 7.54 -2.68 5.94
C ALA A 140 8.00 -1.23 5.73
N PHE A 141 7.79 -0.36 6.72
CA PHE A 141 8.26 1.03 6.67
C PHE A 141 9.78 1.13 6.69
N GLU A 142 10.47 0.35 7.52
CA GLU A 142 11.93 0.31 7.56
C GLU A 142 12.53 -0.18 6.24
N GLU A 143 11.94 -1.19 5.61
CA GLU A 143 12.38 -1.66 4.29
C GLU A 143 12.19 -0.59 3.22
N SER A 144 11.03 0.08 3.21
CA SER A 144 10.74 1.18 2.28
C SER A 144 11.72 2.35 2.47
N ASP A 145 12.02 2.73 3.72
CA ASP A 145 13.00 3.79 4.02
C ASP A 145 14.42 3.38 3.58
N LYS A 146 14.83 2.14 3.83
CA LYS A 146 16.14 1.61 3.37
C LYS A 146 16.24 1.65 1.84
N LYS A 147 15.18 1.26 1.11
CA LYS A 147 15.12 1.34 -0.36
C LYS A 147 15.25 2.79 -0.83
N SER A 148 14.50 3.72 -0.21
CA SER A 148 14.56 5.15 -0.53
C SER A 148 15.97 5.73 -0.30
N LYS A 149 16.61 5.42 0.83
CA LYS A 149 17.97 5.88 1.15
C LYS A 149 19.01 5.35 0.15
N ARG A 150 18.91 4.05 -0.23
CA ARG A 150 19.80 3.46 -1.25
C ARG A 150 19.65 4.15 -2.60
N THR A 151 18.41 4.40 -3.04
CA THR A 151 18.13 5.09 -4.29
C THR A 151 18.70 6.50 -4.28
N LYS A 152 18.48 7.27 -3.19
CA LYS A 152 19.05 8.62 -3.04
C LYS A 152 20.58 8.61 -3.06
N ALA A 153 21.23 7.66 -2.37
CA ALA A 153 22.69 7.52 -2.37
C ALA A 153 23.22 7.19 -3.77
N THR A 154 22.57 6.31 -4.52
CA THR A 154 22.92 5.97 -5.90
C THR A 154 22.82 7.19 -6.81
N TRP A 155 21.74 7.97 -6.71
CA TRP A 155 21.56 9.20 -7.47
C TRP A 155 22.60 10.25 -7.12
N LYS A 156 22.88 10.45 -5.82
CA LYS A 156 23.92 11.39 -5.37
C LYS A 156 25.27 11.02 -5.98
N LYS A 157 25.68 9.74 -5.88
CA LYS A 157 26.94 9.26 -6.48
C LYS A 157 26.98 9.46 -8.00
N ARG A 158 25.85 9.26 -8.68
CA ARG A 158 25.72 9.46 -10.13
C ARG A 158 25.89 10.93 -10.51
N PHE A 159 25.28 11.85 -9.77
CA PHE A 159 25.43 13.30 -9.99
C PHE A 159 26.87 13.74 -9.74
N GLU A 160 27.52 13.23 -8.69
CA GLU A 160 28.94 13.51 -8.42
C GLU A 160 29.82 13.03 -9.59
N GLN A 161 29.61 11.80 -10.09
CA GLN A 161 30.34 11.25 -11.24
C GLN A 161 30.09 12.03 -12.55
N ILE A 162 28.91 12.59 -12.75
CA ILE A 162 28.62 13.45 -13.91
C ILE A 162 29.36 14.78 -13.75
N ALA A 163 29.35 15.38 -12.57
CA ALA A 163 30.05 16.63 -12.30
C ALA A 163 31.58 16.50 -12.46
N ASP A 164 32.14 15.36 -12.08
CA ASP A 164 33.58 15.05 -12.17
C ASP A 164 33.99 14.54 -13.57
N GLY A 165 33.05 14.37 -14.50
CA GLY A 165 33.32 13.83 -15.84
C GLY A 165 33.70 12.35 -15.88
N THR A 166 33.52 11.62 -14.75
CA THR A 166 33.88 10.19 -14.62
C THR A 166 32.71 9.24 -14.90
N HIS A 167 31.52 9.75 -15.21
CA HIS A 167 30.34 8.92 -15.48
C HIS A 167 30.51 8.13 -16.80
N LYS A 168 30.45 6.80 -16.69
CA LYS A 168 30.49 5.87 -17.82
C LYS A 168 29.12 5.17 -17.97
N GLY A 169 28.18 5.78 -18.68
CA GLY A 169 26.90 5.16 -18.94
C GLY A 169 25.84 6.15 -19.45
N PRO A 170 24.69 5.66 -19.97
CA PRO A 170 23.59 6.54 -20.36
C PRO A 170 23.04 7.30 -19.15
N ILE A 171 22.68 8.54 -19.38
CA ILE A 171 22.07 9.45 -18.40
C ILE A 171 20.62 9.01 -18.10
#